data_5bf58a80d18eab096e52a4422ca8aecf
#
_entry.id   5bf58a80d18eab096e52a4422ca8aecf
#
_cell.length_a   1.000
_cell.length_b   1.000
_cell.length_c   1.000
_cell.angle_alpha   90.00
_cell.angle_beta   90.00
_cell.angle_gamma   90.00
#
_symmetry.space_group_name_H-M   'P 1'
#
loop_
_entity.id
_entity.type
_entity.pdbx_description
1 polymer ?
#
loop_
_entity_poly.entity_id
_entity_poly.type
_entity_poly.pdbx_seq_one_letter_code
_entity_poly.pdbx_strand_id
1 'polypeptide(L)'
;MNLLVVGGGGREHAIIKKLKENPGVETIYALPGNGGIAQDAVCVPEIGAKDIPAIVDFAKSHDIDFAVVAPDDPLALGCVDRLHEAGIPCFGPDAKAARIEASKVFSKNLMKKYGIPTASYEVFNDPAKALEYLKTASIPIVIKADGLALGKGVLIPQNLVEAEDAVKTIMEDKAFGDSGNEIVIEEFLTGPEVSVLAFTDGTAIRPMVSSMDHKRAGDNDTGLNTGGMGTIAPNPYYTADVAQVCMDTIFLPTLAAMRAEGCPFKGCLYFGLMITPQGPKVIEYNCRFGDPETQVVLPLLKTDLLTVMQAVENETLADLEVEWSDGAAACVILASGGYPSHYEKGKVMSFPASTPANVTIYHAGAKLDGEGRLVTSGGRVLGITAMALTLKEALADAYAAAETVNFDGKYMRHDIGRRALAAMEEQ
;
A
#
# COMPACT_ATOMS: atom_id res chain seq x y z
N MET A 1 15.73 12.40 18.73
CA MET A 1 15.06 11.06 18.81
C MET A 1 15.68 10.14 17.79
N ASN A 2 15.90 8.89 18.19
CA ASN A 2 16.31 7.81 17.29
C ASN A 2 15.08 7.03 16.85
N LEU A 3 14.86 6.96 15.55
CA LEU A 3 13.72 6.26 14.98
C LEU A 3 14.15 4.97 14.27
N LEU A 4 13.26 3.99 14.27
CA LEU A 4 13.42 2.75 13.52
C LEU A 4 12.29 2.63 12.49
N VAL A 5 12.63 2.39 11.21
CA VAL A 5 11.66 2.07 10.16
C VAL A 5 11.94 0.66 9.65
N VAL A 6 11.00 -0.24 9.84
CA VAL A 6 11.07 -1.60 9.32
C VAL A 6 10.59 -1.60 7.87
N GLY A 7 11.41 -2.14 6.96
CA GLY A 7 11.15 -2.23 5.55
C GLY A 7 12.22 -1.57 4.68
N GLY A 8 12.08 -1.65 3.37
CA GLY A 8 13.09 -1.14 2.43
C GLY A 8 12.54 -0.86 1.02
N GLY A 9 11.25 -0.56 0.89
CA GLY A 9 10.59 -0.21 -0.36
C GLY A 9 10.41 1.30 -0.57
N GLY A 10 9.72 1.67 -1.64
CA GLY A 10 9.41 3.06 -1.94
C GLY A 10 8.52 3.73 -0.90
N ARG A 11 7.58 3.00 -0.33
CA ARG A 11 6.74 3.41 0.79
C ARG A 11 7.58 3.78 2.01
N GLU A 12 8.52 2.93 2.39
CA GLU A 12 9.41 3.18 3.52
C GLU A 12 10.29 4.40 3.27
N HIS A 13 10.78 4.57 2.05
CA HIS A 13 11.55 5.76 1.69
C HIS A 13 10.72 7.05 1.81
N ALA A 14 9.45 7.03 1.40
CA ALA A 14 8.55 8.16 1.55
C ALA A 14 8.28 8.49 3.03
N ILE A 15 8.07 7.47 3.86
CA ILE A 15 7.91 7.62 5.32
C ILE A 15 9.18 8.23 5.93
N ILE A 16 10.36 7.71 5.60
CA ILE A 16 11.65 8.22 6.11
C ILE A 16 11.85 9.68 5.74
N LYS A 17 11.63 10.04 4.47
CA LYS A 17 11.78 11.45 4.05
C LYS A 17 10.83 12.37 4.81
N LYS A 18 9.60 11.94 5.05
CA LYS A 18 8.62 12.72 5.79
C LYS A 18 8.96 12.83 7.29
N LEU A 19 9.46 11.78 7.91
CA LEU A 19 9.92 11.80 9.31
C LEU A 19 11.14 12.71 9.50
N LYS A 20 12.02 12.82 8.51
CA LYS A 20 13.19 13.74 8.55
C LYS A 20 12.83 15.21 8.57
N GLU A 21 11.60 15.58 8.19
CA GLU A 21 11.14 16.98 8.29
C GLU A 21 11.01 17.45 9.75
N ASN A 22 10.87 16.51 10.71
CA ASN A 22 10.79 16.83 12.13
C ASN A 22 12.19 17.15 12.70
N PRO A 23 12.42 18.37 13.22
CA PRO A 23 13.76 18.78 13.71
C PRO A 23 14.20 18.02 14.99
N GLY A 24 13.30 17.33 15.68
CA GLY A 24 13.61 16.49 16.83
C GLY A 24 14.12 15.09 16.47
N VAL A 25 14.10 14.72 15.18
CA VAL A 25 14.62 13.44 14.70
C VAL A 25 16.14 13.58 14.44
N GLU A 26 16.94 12.82 15.17
CA GLU A 26 18.42 12.82 15.08
C GLU A 26 18.90 11.74 14.10
N THR A 27 18.40 10.51 14.30
CA THR A 27 18.81 9.36 13.50
C THR A 27 17.60 8.53 13.11
N ILE A 28 17.56 8.10 11.87
CA ILE A 28 16.61 7.09 11.39
C ILE A 28 17.41 5.86 10.98
N TYR A 29 17.06 4.72 11.55
CA TYR A 29 17.53 3.40 11.12
C TYR A 29 16.50 2.74 10.24
N ALA A 30 16.91 2.11 9.14
CA ALA A 30 16.05 1.38 8.22
C ALA A 30 16.46 -0.10 8.13
N LEU A 31 15.57 -1.02 8.44
CA LEU A 31 15.81 -2.46 8.48
C LEU A 31 14.93 -3.21 7.47
N PRO A 32 15.50 -3.71 6.37
CA PRO A 32 16.89 -3.62 5.94
C PRO A 32 17.25 -2.29 5.26
N GLY A 33 16.28 -1.42 4.89
CA GLY A 33 16.48 -0.30 4.02
C GLY A 33 16.80 -0.71 2.58
N ASN A 34 17.34 0.23 1.78
CA ASN A 34 17.83 -0.02 0.42
C ASN A 34 18.93 0.96 0.05
N GLY A 35 19.55 0.81 -1.14
CA GLY A 35 20.67 1.65 -1.55
C GLY A 35 20.36 3.14 -1.69
N GLY A 36 19.12 3.51 -1.99
CA GLY A 36 18.70 4.91 -2.04
C GLY A 36 18.30 5.48 -0.68
N ILE A 37 17.65 4.66 0.17
CA ILE A 37 17.33 5.01 1.56
C ILE A 37 18.61 5.35 2.35
N ALA A 38 19.74 4.73 2.00
CA ALA A 38 21.02 4.99 2.63
C ALA A 38 21.50 6.47 2.54
N GLN A 39 20.89 7.28 1.68
CA GLN A 39 21.15 8.73 1.62
C GLN A 39 20.37 9.51 2.70
N ASP A 40 19.34 8.91 3.26
CA ASP A 40 18.40 9.54 4.20
C ASP A 40 18.36 8.89 5.59
N ALA A 41 18.82 7.65 5.71
CA ALA A 41 18.80 6.86 6.93
C ALA A 41 20.02 5.93 7.02
N VAL A 42 20.26 5.41 8.21
CA VAL A 42 21.25 4.34 8.44
C VAL A 42 20.61 3.01 8.11
N CYS A 43 20.97 2.41 6.98
CA CYS A 43 20.46 1.10 6.60
C CYS A 43 21.21 -0.03 7.30
N VAL A 44 20.47 -1.07 7.70
CA VAL A 44 21.00 -2.28 8.35
C VAL A 44 20.59 -3.50 7.50
N PRO A 45 21.28 -3.72 6.37
CA PRO A 45 20.85 -4.68 5.35
C PRO A 45 20.88 -6.14 5.80
N GLU A 46 21.61 -6.46 6.86
CA GLU A 46 21.69 -7.79 7.47
C GLU A 46 20.44 -8.17 8.26
N ILE A 47 19.59 -7.22 8.67
CA ILE A 47 18.35 -7.49 9.39
C ILE A 47 17.18 -7.37 8.43
N GLY A 48 16.63 -8.51 8.01
CA GLY A 48 15.43 -8.55 7.17
C GLY A 48 14.16 -8.15 7.91
N ALA A 49 13.18 -7.60 7.19
CA ALA A 49 11.92 -7.10 7.77
C ALA A 49 11.09 -8.18 8.50
N LYS A 50 11.35 -9.47 8.27
CA LYS A 50 10.67 -10.60 8.95
C LYS A 50 11.45 -11.17 10.11
N ASP A 51 12.67 -10.73 10.34
CA ASP A 51 13.49 -11.18 11.47
C ASP A 51 13.12 -10.40 12.73
N ILE A 52 11.94 -10.72 13.28
CA ILE A 52 11.37 -10.02 14.42
C ILE A 52 12.31 -10.03 15.64
N PRO A 53 12.94 -11.15 16.02
CA PRO A 53 13.91 -11.17 17.13
C PRO A 53 15.07 -10.19 16.91
N ALA A 54 15.68 -10.18 15.73
CA ALA A 54 16.80 -9.29 15.42
C ALA A 54 16.36 -7.81 15.39
N ILE A 55 15.15 -7.50 14.90
CA ILE A 55 14.57 -6.16 14.92
C ILE A 55 14.44 -5.66 16.37
N VAL A 56 13.88 -6.47 17.26
CA VAL A 56 13.69 -6.10 18.68
C VAL A 56 15.03 -5.94 19.40
N ASP A 57 15.97 -6.83 19.17
CA ASP A 57 17.32 -6.75 19.77
C ASP A 57 18.07 -5.50 19.28
N PHE A 58 17.95 -5.20 17.99
CA PHE A 58 18.50 -3.96 17.42
C PHE A 58 17.88 -2.72 18.09
N ALA A 59 16.57 -2.67 18.20
CA ALA A 59 15.86 -1.54 18.78
C ALA A 59 16.27 -1.28 20.24
N LYS A 60 16.48 -2.34 21.04
CA LYS A 60 16.99 -2.23 22.42
C LYS A 60 18.42 -1.73 22.50
N SER A 61 19.29 -2.20 21.59
CA SER A 61 20.72 -1.90 21.63
C SER A 61 21.10 -0.53 21.05
N HIS A 62 20.14 0.12 20.35
CA HIS A 62 20.37 1.41 19.68
C HIS A 62 19.50 2.54 20.24
N ASP A 63 18.97 2.37 21.47
CA ASP A 63 18.16 3.37 22.16
C ASP A 63 17.08 3.99 21.25
N ILE A 64 16.28 3.11 20.60
CA ILE A 64 15.20 3.54 19.72
C ILE A 64 14.06 4.13 20.56
N ASP A 65 13.72 5.38 20.28
CA ASP A 65 12.63 6.10 20.95
C ASP A 65 11.25 5.78 20.35
N PHE A 66 11.20 5.49 19.03
CA PHE A 66 9.95 5.19 18.35
C PHE A 66 10.21 4.35 17.09
N ALA A 67 9.36 3.35 16.83
CA ALA A 67 9.48 2.49 15.67
C ALA A 67 8.26 2.64 14.73
N VAL A 68 8.48 2.39 13.44
CA VAL A 68 7.43 2.32 12.39
C VAL A 68 7.55 0.99 11.70
N VAL A 69 6.52 0.15 11.79
CA VAL A 69 6.46 -1.13 11.08
C VAL A 69 5.62 -0.94 9.84
N ALA A 70 6.29 -0.82 8.68
CA ALA A 70 5.63 -0.39 7.45
C ALA A 70 5.08 -1.52 6.57
N PRO A 71 5.74 -2.69 6.39
CA PRO A 71 5.23 -3.77 5.54
C PRO A 71 4.19 -4.66 6.25
N ASP A 72 3.36 -5.32 5.45
CA ASP A 72 2.32 -6.26 5.88
C ASP A 72 2.86 -7.52 6.58
N ASP A 73 3.90 -8.17 6.02
CA ASP A 73 4.48 -9.39 6.59
C ASP A 73 4.89 -9.25 8.07
N PRO A 74 5.76 -8.28 8.46
CA PRO A 74 6.13 -8.13 9.88
C PRO A 74 4.95 -7.73 10.78
N LEU A 75 3.95 -7.00 10.27
CA LEU A 75 2.74 -6.68 11.02
C LEU A 75 1.94 -7.96 11.33
N ALA A 76 1.72 -8.79 10.32
CA ALA A 76 1.02 -10.08 10.48
C ALA A 76 1.79 -11.05 11.39
N LEU A 77 3.13 -10.97 11.40
CA LEU A 77 4.01 -11.77 12.26
C LEU A 77 4.13 -11.25 13.71
N GLY A 78 3.47 -10.13 14.06
CA GLY A 78 3.45 -9.60 15.41
C GLY A 78 4.68 -8.75 15.79
N CYS A 79 5.31 -8.09 14.83
CA CYS A 79 6.46 -7.22 15.11
C CYS A 79 6.09 -6.09 16.10
N VAL A 80 4.91 -5.48 15.93
CA VAL A 80 4.40 -4.44 16.84
C VAL A 80 4.21 -4.98 18.25
N ASP A 81 3.60 -6.17 18.38
CA ASP A 81 3.41 -6.85 19.68
C ASP A 81 4.75 -7.02 20.40
N ARG A 82 5.77 -7.49 19.69
CA ARG A 82 7.10 -7.77 20.24
C ARG A 82 7.87 -6.50 20.60
N LEU A 83 7.69 -5.41 19.83
CA LEU A 83 8.28 -4.11 20.16
C LEU A 83 7.63 -3.52 21.44
N HIS A 84 6.29 -3.59 21.56
CA HIS A 84 5.58 -3.17 22.77
C HIS A 84 5.97 -3.99 24.00
N GLU A 85 6.08 -5.33 23.90
CA GLU A 85 6.60 -6.19 24.95
C GLU A 85 8.02 -5.78 25.40
N ALA A 86 8.81 -5.23 24.48
CA ALA A 86 10.15 -4.72 24.76
C ALA A 86 10.14 -3.27 25.32
N GLY A 87 8.98 -2.64 25.45
CA GLY A 87 8.83 -1.25 25.94
C GLY A 87 9.15 -0.19 24.90
N ILE A 88 9.11 -0.53 23.61
CA ILE A 88 9.40 0.38 22.51
C ILE A 88 8.08 0.82 21.87
N PRO A 89 7.72 2.12 21.96
CA PRO A 89 6.54 2.66 21.29
C PRO A 89 6.66 2.50 19.77
N CYS A 90 5.56 2.13 19.09
CA CYS A 90 5.62 1.94 17.67
C CYS A 90 4.30 2.20 16.94
N PHE A 91 4.40 2.61 15.68
CA PHE A 91 3.28 2.80 14.78
C PHE A 91 3.04 1.55 13.93
N GLY A 92 1.83 1.02 14.02
CA GLY A 92 1.33 -0.13 13.27
C GLY A 92 0.32 -0.92 14.09
N PRO A 93 -0.54 -1.73 13.45
CA PRO A 93 -1.45 -2.62 14.16
C PRO A 93 -0.72 -3.80 14.80
N ASP A 94 -1.29 -4.34 15.87
CA ASP A 94 -0.90 -5.64 16.40
C ASP A 94 -1.28 -6.78 15.44
N ALA A 95 -0.79 -7.98 15.68
CA ALA A 95 -1.05 -9.13 14.82
C ALA A 95 -2.54 -9.47 14.70
N LYS A 96 -3.33 -9.23 15.76
CA LYS A 96 -4.77 -9.48 15.74
C LYS A 96 -5.49 -8.53 14.81
N ALA A 97 -5.14 -7.25 14.84
CA ALA A 97 -5.72 -6.23 13.97
C ALA A 97 -5.20 -6.36 12.53
N ALA A 98 -3.93 -6.72 12.33
CA ALA A 98 -3.34 -6.97 11.02
C ALA A 98 -4.05 -8.08 10.22
N ARG A 99 -4.82 -8.94 10.87
CA ARG A 99 -5.67 -9.95 10.23
C ARG A 99 -6.66 -9.37 9.23
N ILE A 100 -7.00 -8.09 9.33
CA ILE A 100 -7.93 -7.44 8.37
C ILE A 100 -7.36 -7.45 6.94
N GLU A 101 -6.03 -7.48 6.77
CA GLU A 101 -5.34 -7.72 5.49
C GLU A 101 -4.89 -9.18 5.34
N ALA A 102 -4.35 -9.76 6.40
CA ALA A 102 -3.76 -11.09 6.37
C ALA A 102 -4.78 -12.22 6.11
N SER A 103 -6.07 -12.00 6.37
CA SER A 103 -7.15 -12.93 6.03
C SER A 103 -8.31 -12.20 5.34
N LYS A 104 -8.51 -12.50 4.07
CA LYS A 104 -9.63 -12.00 3.28
C LYS A 104 -10.96 -12.57 3.78
N VAL A 105 -10.94 -13.81 4.24
CA VAL A 105 -12.09 -14.48 4.86
C VAL A 105 -12.50 -13.72 6.13
N PHE A 106 -11.55 -13.37 6.99
CA PHE A 106 -11.83 -12.57 8.19
C PHE A 106 -12.45 -11.22 7.81
N SER A 107 -11.83 -10.46 6.90
CA SER A 107 -12.34 -9.13 6.52
C SER A 107 -13.73 -9.20 5.87
N LYS A 108 -13.99 -10.19 5.03
CA LYS A 108 -15.33 -10.40 4.42
C LYS A 108 -16.37 -10.75 5.46
N ASN A 109 -16.07 -11.67 6.36
CA ASN A 109 -16.98 -12.04 7.43
C ASN A 109 -17.25 -10.87 8.39
N LEU A 110 -16.23 -10.05 8.69
CA LEU A 110 -16.37 -8.81 9.45
C LEU A 110 -17.36 -7.86 8.76
N MET A 111 -17.16 -7.57 7.48
CA MET A 111 -18.01 -6.67 6.72
C MET A 111 -19.46 -7.18 6.67
N LYS A 112 -19.67 -8.47 6.42
CA LYS A 112 -21.01 -9.08 6.41
C LYS A 112 -21.68 -8.98 7.76
N LYS A 113 -20.96 -9.31 8.86
CA LYS A 113 -21.50 -9.29 10.22
C LYS A 113 -21.94 -7.89 10.67
N TYR A 114 -21.21 -6.87 10.28
CA TYR A 114 -21.44 -5.49 10.71
C TYR A 114 -22.10 -4.61 9.65
N GLY A 115 -22.55 -5.19 8.53
CA GLY A 115 -23.29 -4.49 7.48
C GLY A 115 -22.45 -3.46 6.69
N ILE A 116 -21.13 -3.64 6.61
CA ILE A 116 -20.24 -2.76 5.85
C ILE A 116 -20.35 -3.12 4.36
N PRO A 117 -20.60 -2.13 3.47
CA PRO A 117 -20.80 -2.38 2.05
C PRO A 117 -19.56 -3.01 1.38
N THR A 118 -19.74 -4.18 0.77
CA THR A 118 -18.73 -4.90 0.00
C THR A 118 -19.39 -5.75 -1.08
N ALA A 119 -18.61 -6.34 -1.97
CA ALA A 119 -19.08 -7.33 -2.94
C ALA A 119 -19.76 -8.51 -2.26
N SER A 120 -20.83 -9.05 -2.83
CA SER A 120 -21.38 -10.33 -2.40
C SER A 120 -20.34 -11.43 -2.59
N TYR A 121 -20.27 -12.39 -1.67
CA TYR A 121 -19.18 -13.38 -1.67
C TYR A 121 -19.59 -14.70 -1.03
N GLU A 122 -18.87 -15.75 -1.39
CA GLU A 122 -18.90 -17.04 -0.72
C GLU A 122 -17.46 -17.52 -0.42
N VAL A 123 -17.32 -18.31 0.64
CA VAL A 123 -16.03 -18.84 1.09
C VAL A 123 -16.00 -20.35 0.88
N PHE A 124 -14.89 -20.86 0.34
CA PHE A 124 -14.71 -22.28 0.09
C PHE A 124 -13.34 -22.76 0.60
N ASN A 125 -13.37 -23.87 1.36
CA ASN A 125 -12.21 -24.65 1.78
C ASN A 125 -12.16 -26.04 1.11
N ASP A 126 -13.07 -26.30 0.19
CA ASP A 126 -13.23 -27.55 -0.57
C ASP A 126 -13.29 -27.20 -2.08
N PRO A 127 -12.30 -27.62 -2.88
CA PRO A 127 -12.29 -27.32 -4.32
C PRO A 127 -13.53 -27.83 -5.05
N ALA A 128 -14.06 -29.01 -4.68
CA ALA A 128 -15.23 -29.58 -5.36
C ALA A 128 -16.48 -28.73 -5.14
N LYS A 129 -16.65 -28.16 -3.94
CA LYS A 129 -17.77 -27.25 -3.64
C LYS A 129 -17.60 -25.91 -4.36
N ALA A 130 -16.38 -25.39 -4.45
CA ALA A 130 -16.10 -24.19 -5.21
C ALA A 130 -16.43 -24.37 -6.70
N LEU A 131 -15.99 -25.48 -7.31
CA LEU A 131 -16.29 -25.81 -8.70
C LEU A 131 -17.80 -26.01 -8.95
N GLU A 132 -18.53 -26.59 -8.01
CA GLU A 132 -19.99 -26.72 -8.13
C GLU A 132 -20.69 -25.35 -8.07
N TYR A 133 -20.26 -24.46 -7.18
CA TYR A 133 -20.76 -23.08 -7.10
C TYR A 133 -20.56 -22.31 -8.40
N LEU A 134 -19.41 -22.47 -9.07
CA LEU A 134 -19.08 -21.77 -10.32
C LEU A 134 -20.07 -22.08 -11.45
N LYS A 135 -20.73 -23.25 -11.44
CA LYS A 135 -21.73 -23.61 -12.47
C LYS A 135 -22.95 -22.70 -12.48
N THR A 136 -23.23 -22.03 -11.38
CA THR A 136 -24.39 -21.12 -11.20
C THR A 136 -23.98 -19.67 -10.99
N ALA A 137 -22.68 -19.39 -10.80
CA ALA A 137 -22.18 -18.05 -10.56
C ALA A 137 -22.24 -17.18 -11.83
N SER A 138 -22.50 -15.90 -11.64
CA SER A 138 -22.42 -14.90 -12.73
C SER A 138 -20.96 -14.54 -13.00
N ILE A 139 -20.53 -14.62 -14.26
CA ILE A 139 -19.18 -14.29 -14.70
C ILE A 139 -19.23 -12.99 -15.51
N PRO A 140 -18.26 -12.06 -15.39
CA PRO A 140 -16.99 -12.17 -14.67
C PRO A 140 -17.16 -12.22 -13.15
N ILE A 141 -16.14 -12.77 -12.48
CA ILE A 141 -16.13 -13.06 -11.05
C ILE A 141 -14.71 -12.80 -10.50
N VAL A 142 -14.59 -12.60 -9.19
CA VAL A 142 -13.26 -12.41 -8.56
C VAL A 142 -13.00 -13.58 -7.62
N ILE A 143 -11.87 -14.25 -7.79
CA ILE A 143 -11.43 -15.37 -6.93
C ILE A 143 -10.15 -14.95 -6.21
N LYS A 144 -10.17 -14.98 -4.88
CA LYS A 144 -9.06 -14.53 -4.03
C LYS A 144 -8.58 -15.67 -3.13
N ALA A 145 -7.29 -15.93 -3.12
CA ALA A 145 -6.67 -16.77 -2.11
C ALA A 145 -6.71 -16.07 -0.75
N ASP A 146 -6.94 -16.81 0.34
CA ASP A 146 -6.88 -16.26 1.71
C ASP A 146 -5.43 -16.12 2.17
N GLY A 147 -4.99 -14.93 2.53
CA GLY A 147 -3.63 -14.63 3.01
C GLY A 147 -2.90 -13.56 2.21
N LEU A 148 -1.65 -13.28 2.64
CA LEU A 148 -0.76 -12.28 2.06
C LEU A 148 -0.08 -12.83 0.79
N ALA A 149 -0.80 -12.96 -0.31
CA ALA A 149 -0.27 -13.50 -1.57
C ALA A 149 0.47 -12.45 -2.43
N LEU A 150 1.06 -11.42 -1.81
CA LEU A 150 1.80 -10.32 -2.48
C LEU A 150 1.02 -9.65 -3.62
N GLY A 151 -0.32 -9.52 -3.46
CA GLY A 151 -1.21 -8.98 -4.49
C GLY A 151 -1.44 -9.89 -5.70
N LYS A 152 -0.82 -11.07 -5.75
CA LYS A 152 -0.92 -12.02 -6.87
C LYS A 152 -2.05 -13.05 -6.70
N GLY A 153 -2.58 -13.21 -5.49
CA GLY A 153 -3.63 -14.18 -5.16
C GLY A 153 -5.03 -13.76 -5.58
N VAL A 154 -5.20 -12.78 -6.48
CA VAL A 154 -6.48 -12.30 -7.00
C VAL A 154 -6.56 -12.57 -8.48
N LEU A 155 -7.52 -13.40 -8.89
CA LEU A 155 -7.78 -13.77 -10.27
C LEU A 155 -9.18 -13.29 -10.67
N ILE A 156 -9.32 -12.78 -11.90
CA ILE A 156 -10.58 -12.23 -12.43
C ILE A 156 -10.93 -12.98 -13.73
N PRO A 157 -11.43 -14.22 -13.63
CA PRO A 157 -11.81 -15.02 -14.78
C PRO A 157 -12.96 -14.39 -15.54
N GLN A 158 -12.89 -14.47 -16.87
CA GLN A 158 -13.87 -13.90 -17.79
C GLN A 158 -14.86 -14.93 -18.34
N ASN A 159 -14.63 -16.21 -18.05
CA ASN A 159 -15.49 -17.32 -18.46
C ASN A 159 -15.35 -18.49 -17.45
N LEU A 160 -16.24 -19.48 -17.57
CA LEU A 160 -16.28 -20.61 -16.64
C LEU A 160 -14.98 -21.43 -16.64
N VAL A 161 -14.37 -21.65 -17.79
CA VAL A 161 -13.13 -22.44 -17.91
C VAL A 161 -11.99 -21.77 -17.13
N GLU A 162 -11.82 -20.46 -17.33
CA GLU A 162 -10.83 -19.67 -16.56
C GLU A 162 -11.14 -19.70 -15.05
N ALA A 163 -12.43 -19.67 -14.66
CA ALA A 163 -12.82 -19.71 -13.26
C ALA A 163 -12.51 -21.08 -12.62
N GLU A 164 -12.78 -22.17 -13.32
CA GLU A 164 -12.40 -23.52 -12.86
C GLU A 164 -10.89 -23.69 -12.76
N ASP A 165 -10.13 -23.19 -13.75
CA ASP A 165 -8.67 -23.22 -13.73
C ASP A 165 -8.10 -22.36 -12.58
N ALA A 166 -8.72 -21.22 -12.27
CA ALA A 166 -8.33 -20.38 -11.13
C ALA A 166 -8.52 -21.12 -9.79
N VAL A 167 -9.63 -21.80 -9.58
CA VAL A 167 -9.87 -22.62 -8.38
C VAL A 167 -8.82 -23.73 -8.27
N LYS A 168 -8.55 -24.46 -9.35
CA LYS A 168 -7.52 -25.51 -9.36
C LYS A 168 -6.14 -24.97 -9.05
N THR A 169 -5.73 -23.89 -9.72
CA THR A 169 -4.43 -23.22 -9.50
C THR A 169 -4.23 -22.82 -8.05
N ILE A 170 -5.27 -22.23 -7.42
CA ILE A 170 -5.16 -21.76 -6.04
C ILE A 170 -5.25 -22.92 -5.05
N MET A 171 -6.27 -23.77 -5.15
CA MET A 171 -6.62 -24.73 -4.11
C MET A 171 -5.95 -26.09 -4.29
N GLU A 172 -5.78 -26.58 -5.53
CA GLU A 172 -5.22 -27.90 -5.82
C GLU A 172 -3.69 -27.81 -6.07
N ASP A 173 -3.25 -26.93 -6.98
CA ASP A 173 -1.83 -26.77 -7.31
C ASP A 173 -1.07 -25.98 -6.24
N LYS A 174 -1.78 -25.33 -5.31
CA LYS A 174 -1.20 -24.51 -4.23
C LYS A 174 -0.20 -23.46 -4.72
N ALA A 175 -0.51 -22.81 -5.82
CA ALA A 175 0.36 -21.80 -6.42
C ALA A 175 0.72 -20.65 -5.46
N PHE A 176 -0.09 -20.43 -4.41
CA PHE A 176 0.12 -19.44 -3.33
C PHE A 176 0.37 -20.10 -1.96
N GLY A 177 0.83 -21.37 -1.93
CA GLY A 177 1.11 -22.09 -0.70
C GLY A 177 -0.15 -22.22 0.19
N ASP A 178 0.02 -22.03 1.49
CA ASP A 178 -1.05 -22.17 2.49
C ASP A 178 -2.19 -21.16 2.31
N SER A 179 -1.93 -20.01 1.66
CA SER A 179 -2.96 -19.04 1.28
C SER A 179 -4.03 -19.64 0.34
N GLY A 180 -3.74 -20.75 -0.34
CA GLY A 180 -4.68 -21.48 -1.17
C GLY A 180 -5.53 -22.52 -0.43
N ASN A 181 -5.46 -22.61 0.90
CA ASN A 181 -6.30 -23.53 1.68
C ASN A 181 -7.77 -23.11 1.71
N GLU A 182 -8.01 -21.80 1.65
CA GLU A 182 -9.35 -21.22 1.53
C GLU A 182 -9.35 -20.18 0.41
N ILE A 183 -10.48 -20.02 -0.24
CA ILE A 183 -10.71 -18.96 -1.25
C ILE A 183 -11.98 -18.20 -0.95
N VAL A 184 -11.98 -16.94 -1.37
CA VAL A 184 -13.18 -16.10 -1.44
C VAL A 184 -13.53 -15.89 -2.90
N ILE A 185 -14.76 -16.22 -3.26
CA ILE A 185 -15.35 -15.97 -4.58
C ILE A 185 -16.32 -14.80 -4.43
N GLU A 186 -16.08 -13.72 -5.19
CA GLU A 186 -16.83 -12.46 -5.08
C GLU A 186 -17.48 -12.07 -6.40
N GLU A 187 -18.60 -11.34 -6.34
CA GLU A 187 -19.12 -10.64 -7.52
C GLU A 187 -18.09 -9.65 -8.06
N PHE A 188 -18.07 -9.50 -9.36
CA PHE A 188 -17.23 -8.50 -10.02
C PHE A 188 -17.90 -7.12 -9.93
N LEU A 189 -17.31 -6.21 -9.17
CA LEU A 189 -17.77 -4.83 -9.05
C LEU A 189 -17.27 -4.00 -10.24
N THR A 190 -18.08 -3.03 -10.65
CA THR A 190 -17.74 -2.06 -11.70
C THR A 190 -17.85 -0.63 -11.17
N GLY A 191 -16.93 0.22 -11.60
CA GLY A 191 -16.83 1.62 -11.21
C GLY A 191 -15.38 2.09 -11.15
N PRO A 192 -15.14 3.36 -10.85
CA PRO A 192 -13.78 3.83 -10.54
C PRO A 192 -13.30 3.33 -9.19
N GLU A 193 -12.04 2.90 -9.15
CA GLU A 193 -11.36 2.54 -7.92
C GLU A 193 -10.81 3.78 -7.21
N VAL A 194 -10.89 3.76 -5.90
CA VAL A 194 -10.37 4.81 -5.02
C VAL A 194 -9.62 4.16 -3.87
N SER A 195 -8.42 4.67 -3.60
CA SER A 195 -7.65 4.31 -2.41
C SER A 195 -7.76 5.42 -1.37
N VAL A 196 -8.22 5.10 -0.17
CA VAL A 196 -8.23 6.03 0.97
C VAL A 196 -7.45 5.38 2.12
N LEU A 197 -6.33 6.01 2.47
CA LEU A 197 -5.58 5.66 3.66
C LEU A 197 -6.12 6.50 4.83
N ALA A 198 -6.08 5.97 6.04
CA ALA A 198 -6.51 6.70 7.20
C ALA A 198 -5.61 6.39 8.40
N PHE A 199 -5.25 7.44 9.17
CA PHE A 199 -4.70 7.25 10.50
C PHE A 199 -5.82 6.88 11.46
N THR A 200 -5.59 5.92 12.32
CA THR A 200 -6.54 5.58 13.39
C THR A 200 -5.81 5.08 14.64
N ASP A 201 -6.33 5.47 15.80
CA ASP A 201 -5.89 5.00 17.11
C ASP A 201 -6.81 3.91 17.70
N GLY A 202 -7.70 3.36 16.86
CA GLY A 202 -8.71 2.39 17.26
C GLY A 202 -10.04 3.01 17.66
N THR A 203 -10.10 4.32 17.91
CA THR A 203 -11.30 5.07 18.29
C THR A 203 -11.57 6.22 17.32
N ALA A 204 -10.59 7.08 17.14
CA ALA A 204 -10.63 8.15 16.15
C ALA A 204 -10.07 7.71 14.80
N ILE A 205 -10.54 8.34 13.73
CA ILE A 205 -10.03 8.14 12.38
C ILE A 205 -9.80 9.49 11.69
N ARG A 206 -8.69 9.59 10.97
CA ARG A 206 -8.34 10.75 10.14
C ARG A 206 -8.00 10.27 8.73
N PRO A 207 -8.98 10.27 7.80
CA PRO A 207 -8.72 9.93 6.41
C PRO A 207 -7.72 10.90 5.79
N MET A 208 -6.84 10.35 4.97
CA MET A 208 -5.86 11.09 4.20
C MET A 208 -6.47 11.53 2.86
N VAL A 209 -5.74 12.35 2.11
CA VAL A 209 -6.08 12.68 0.72
C VAL A 209 -6.23 11.38 -0.07
N SER A 210 -7.33 11.26 -0.83
CA SER A 210 -7.60 10.08 -1.65
C SER A 210 -6.60 9.94 -2.80
N SER A 211 -6.37 8.71 -3.25
CA SER A 211 -5.46 8.44 -4.36
C SER A 211 -6.05 7.48 -5.39
N MET A 212 -5.46 7.44 -6.58
CA MET A 212 -5.79 6.52 -7.65
C MET A 212 -4.54 5.79 -8.08
N ASP A 213 -4.47 4.49 -7.80
CA ASP A 213 -3.41 3.60 -8.26
C ASP A 213 -3.69 3.06 -9.67
N HIS A 214 -2.65 2.65 -10.37
CA HIS A 214 -2.69 2.04 -11.70
C HIS A 214 -2.04 0.67 -11.65
N LYS A 215 -2.85 -0.37 -11.43
CA LYS A 215 -2.38 -1.72 -11.07
C LYS A 215 -1.87 -2.55 -12.26
N ARG A 216 -2.32 -2.26 -13.47
CA ARG A 216 -1.89 -3.02 -14.67
C ARG A 216 -0.51 -2.58 -15.14
N ALA A 217 0.27 -3.55 -15.61
CA ALA A 217 1.65 -3.32 -16.05
C ALA A 217 1.74 -2.41 -17.28
N GLY A 218 0.84 -2.52 -18.23
CA GLY A 218 0.88 -1.81 -19.51
C GLY A 218 -0.11 -0.64 -19.61
N ASP A 219 0.17 0.25 -20.56
CA ASP A 219 -0.71 1.35 -20.92
C ASP A 219 -2.12 0.85 -21.27
N ASN A 220 -3.12 1.70 -21.05
CA ASN A 220 -4.54 1.38 -21.23
C ASN A 220 -5.03 0.21 -20.36
N ASP A 221 -4.45 0.06 -19.16
CA ASP A 221 -4.76 -1.00 -18.20
C ASP A 221 -4.63 -2.41 -18.82
N THR A 222 -3.57 -2.64 -19.58
CA THR A 222 -3.26 -3.93 -20.20
C THR A 222 -2.20 -4.70 -19.41
N GLY A 223 -2.05 -5.98 -19.72
CA GLY A 223 -1.04 -6.84 -19.10
C GLY A 223 -1.45 -7.36 -17.72
N LEU A 224 -0.46 -7.85 -16.97
CA LEU A 224 -0.64 -8.45 -15.65
C LEU A 224 -0.87 -7.39 -14.55
N ASN A 225 -1.51 -7.80 -13.46
CA ASN A 225 -1.57 -7.00 -12.23
C ASN A 225 -0.18 -6.88 -11.61
N THR A 226 0.08 -5.72 -11.02
CA THR A 226 1.34 -5.37 -10.35
C THR A 226 1.04 -4.83 -8.95
N GLY A 227 2.08 -4.41 -8.24
CA GLY A 227 1.94 -3.64 -7.00
C GLY A 227 1.51 -2.19 -7.20
N GLY A 228 1.37 -1.73 -8.44
CA GLY A 228 1.08 -0.35 -8.85
C GLY A 228 2.19 0.23 -9.72
N MET A 229 1.81 0.79 -10.87
CA MET A 229 2.73 1.38 -11.86
C MET A 229 2.76 2.90 -11.80
N GLY A 230 1.99 3.48 -10.92
CA GLY A 230 1.90 4.90 -10.67
C GLY A 230 0.59 5.26 -9.99
N THR A 231 0.59 6.42 -9.36
CA THR A 231 -0.55 6.88 -8.57
C THR A 231 -0.65 8.40 -8.60
N ILE A 232 -1.85 8.89 -8.39
CA ILE A 232 -2.12 10.32 -8.27
C ILE A 232 -2.95 10.61 -7.01
N ALA A 233 -2.84 11.81 -6.50
CA ALA A 233 -3.67 12.35 -5.42
C ALA A 233 -3.93 13.85 -5.67
N PRO A 234 -5.17 14.36 -5.41
CA PRO A 234 -6.36 13.62 -5.00
C PRO A 234 -7.04 12.84 -6.15
N ASN A 235 -7.86 11.85 -5.79
CA ASN A 235 -8.68 11.11 -6.75
C ASN A 235 -9.99 11.86 -7.05
N PRO A 236 -10.29 12.27 -8.30
CA PRO A 236 -11.46 13.09 -8.61
C PRO A 236 -12.81 12.38 -8.40
N TYR A 237 -12.82 11.06 -8.36
CA TYR A 237 -14.04 10.29 -8.07
C TYR A 237 -14.39 10.25 -6.58
N TYR A 238 -13.49 10.69 -5.70
CA TYR A 238 -13.72 10.79 -4.26
C TYR A 238 -14.18 12.18 -3.88
N THR A 239 -15.43 12.51 -4.25
CA THR A 239 -16.04 13.79 -3.93
C THR A 239 -16.37 13.92 -2.43
N ALA A 240 -16.70 15.12 -1.97
CA ALA A 240 -17.08 15.35 -0.57
C ALA A 240 -18.30 14.49 -0.15
N ASP A 241 -19.27 14.33 -1.04
CA ASP A 241 -20.46 13.49 -0.78
C ASP A 241 -20.07 12.01 -0.66
N VAL A 242 -19.20 11.51 -1.55
CA VAL A 242 -18.67 10.13 -1.47
C VAL A 242 -17.87 9.94 -0.19
N ALA A 243 -17.05 10.93 0.20
CA ALA A 243 -16.27 10.87 1.44
C ALA A 243 -17.16 10.78 2.68
N GLN A 244 -18.26 11.55 2.72
CA GLN A 244 -19.23 11.50 3.82
C GLN A 244 -19.91 10.12 3.89
N VAL A 245 -20.35 9.57 2.75
CA VAL A 245 -20.94 8.23 2.70
C VAL A 245 -19.93 7.18 3.17
N CYS A 246 -18.67 7.25 2.73
CA CYS A 246 -17.62 6.33 3.18
C CYS A 246 -17.38 6.44 4.70
N MET A 247 -17.37 7.66 5.24
CA MET A 247 -17.21 7.88 6.68
C MET A 247 -18.34 7.17 7.46
N ASP A 248 -19.59 7.40 7.07
CA ASP A 248 -20.76 6.95 7.81
C ASP A 248 -21.02 5.45 7.65
N THR A 249 -20.77 4.89 6.47
CA THR A 249 -21.14 3.50 6.14
C THR A 249 -19.98 2.51 6.11
N ILE A 250 -18.74 3.00 6.03
CA ILE A 250 -17.54 2.14 5.91
C ILE A 250 -16.55 2.41 7.03
N PHE A 251 -16.04 3.64 7.18
CA PHE A 251 -14.88 3.90 8.04
C PHE A 251 -15.22 3.76 9.52
N LEU A 252 -16.21 4.49 10.02
CA LEU A 252 -16.64 4.39 11.41
C LEU A 252 -17.19 2.99 11.75
N PRO A 253 -18.03 2.35 10.89
CA PRO A 253 -18.44 0.98 11.12
C PRO A 253 -17.29 -0.03 11.17
N THR A 254 -16.25 0.15 10.34
CA THR A 254 -15.06 -0.72 10.38
C THR A 254 -14.33 -0.63 11.73
N LEU A 255 -14.09 0.59 12.23
CA LEU A 255 -13.46 0.76 13.55
C LEU A 255 -14.30 0.15 14.67
N ALA A 256 -15.60 0.38 14.63
CA ALA A 256 -16.54 -0.20 15.62
C ALA A 256 -16.54 -1.73 15.58
N ALA A 257 -16.53 -2.31 14.37
CA ALA A 257 -16.46 -3.75 14.17
C ALA A 257 -15.16 -4.35 14.71
N MET A 258 -14.00 -3.74 14.40
CA MET A 258 -12.69 -4.19 14.89
C MET A 258 -12.62 -4.18 16.42
N ARG A 259 -13.15 -3.12 17.07
CA ARG A 259 -13.24 -3.06 18.54
C ARG A 259 -14.15 -4.15 19.09
N ALA A 260 -15.31 -4.36 18.45
CA ALA A 260 -16.27 -5.38 18.89
C ALA A 260 -15.72 -6.81 18.78
N GLU A 261 -14.82 -7.06 17.82
CA GLU A 261 -14.09 -8.34 17.67
C GLU A 261 -12.86 -8.44 18.60
N GLY A 262 -12.60 -7.46 19.46
CA GLY A 262 -11.47 -7.46 20.37
C GLY A 262 -10.10 -7.28 19.72
N CYS A 263 -10.07 -6.62 18.56
CA CYS A 263 -8.87 -6.29 17.81
C CYS A 263 -8.91 -4.83 17.31
N PRO A 264 -8.94 -3.83 18.20
CA PRO A 264 -8.94 -2.43 17.80
C PRO A 264 -7.74 -2.13 16.92
N PHE A 265 -7.95 -1.42 15.81
CA PHE A 265 -6.89 -1.15 14.83
C PHE A 265 -6.19 0.17 15.13
N LYS A 266 -4.90 0.15 15.38
CA LYS A 266 -4.03 1.33 15.49
C LYS A 266 -3.03 1.36 14.33
N GLY A 267 -2.85 2.50 13.70
CA GLY A 267 -1.90 2.64 12.60
C GLY A 267 -2.49 3.29 11.36
N CYS A 268 -2.03 2.86 10.20
CA CYS A 268 -2.58 3.25 8.91
C CYS A 268 -3.48 2.14 8.37
N LEU A 269 -4.79 2.40 8.33
CA LEU A 269 -5.76 1.50 7.69
C LEU A 269 -6.04 2.00 6.27
N TYR A 270 -5.81 1.14 5.29
CA TYR A 270 -6.06 1.42 3.88
C TYR A 270 -7.39 0.79 3.46
N PHE A 271 -8.23 1.58 2.84
CA PHE A 271 -9.49 1.19 2.25
C PHE A 271 -9.37 1.22 0.72
N GLY A 272 -9.39 0.04 0.08
CA GLY A 272 -9.60 -0.08 -1.35
C GLY A 272 -11.09 -0.06 -1.65
N LEU A 273 -11.55 0.93 -2.39
CA LEU A 273 -12.96 1.19 -2.63
C LEU A 273 -13.27 1.11 -4.13
N MET A 274 -14.48 0.62 -4.44
CA MET A 274 -15.11 0.78 -5.75
C MET A 274 -16.30 1.73 -5.60
N ILE A 275 -16.33 2.79 -6.39
CA ILE A 275 -17.47 3.69 -6.42
C ILE A 275 -18.46 3.14 -7.44
N THR A 276 -19.41 2.35 -6.96
CA THR A 276 -20.44 1.72 -7.79
C THR A 276 -21.66 2.62 -7.96
N PRO A 277 -22.56 2.33 -8.94
CA PRO A 277 -23.83 3.05 -9.05
C PRO A 277 -24.72 2.98 -7.80
N GLN A 278 -24.51 1.98 -6.93
CA GLN A 278 -25.24 1.80 -5.66
C GLN A 278 -24.51 2.45 -4.46
N GLY A 279 -23.41 3.15 -4.69
CA GLY A 279 -22.56 3.76 -3.68
C GLY A 279 -21.20 3.06 -3.51
N PRO A 280 -20.36 3.57 -2.61
CA PRO A 280 -19.03 3.00 -2.37
C PRO A 280 -19.13 1.62 -1.73
N LYS A 281 -18.29 0.68 -2.20
CA LYS A 281 -18.12 -0.66 -1.65
C LYS A 281 -16.65 -0.93 -1.40
N VAL A 282 -16.34 -1.63 -0.30
CA VAL A 282 -14.98 -2.07 0.01
C VAL A 282 -14.58 -3.23 -0.90
N ILE A 283 -13.46 -3.08 -1.61
CA ILE A 283 -12.81 -4.13 -2.38
C ILE A 283 -11.91 -4.95 -1.47
N GLU A 284 -11.10 -4.24 -0.66
CA GLU A 284 -10.12 -4.83 0.26
C GLU A 284 -9.69 -3.82 1.33
N TYR A 285 -9.15 -4.34 2.42
CA TYR A 285 -8.39 -3.57 3.40
C TYR A 285 -6.91 -3.93 3.29
N ASN A 286 -6.05 -2.94 3.61
CA ASN A 286 -4.66 -3.22 3.92
C ASN A 286 -4.33 -2.62 5.30
N CYS A 287 -3.52 -3.32 6.09
CA CYS A 287 -3.22 -2.96 7.48
C CYS A 287 -2.02 -1.99 7.61
N ARG A 288 -1.67 -1.30 6.55
CA ARG A 288 -0.46 -0.49 6.40
C ARG A 288 -0.62 0.56 5.31
N PHE A 289 0.35 1.44 5.23
CA PHE A 289 0.49 2.37 4.10
C PHE A 289 0.56 1.64 2.75
N GLY A 290 -0.03 2.20 1.70
CA GLY A 290 0.05 1.70 0.34
C GLY A 290 1.41 1.98 -0.33
N ASP A 291 1.71 1.24 -1.37
CA ASP A 291 2.86 1.45 -2.23
C ASP A 291 2.44 1.21 -3.71
N PRO A 292 2.27 2.27 -4.54
CA PRO A 292 2.90 3.59 -4.42
C PRO A 292 2.03 4.73 -3.85
N GLU A 293 0.90 4.50 -3.20
CA GLU A 293 0.01 5.57 -2.72
C GLU A 293 0.72 6.50 -1.72
N THR A 294 1.55 5.95 -0.84
CA THR A 294 2.30 6.74 0.14
C THR A 294 3.16 7.81 -0.51
N GLN A 295 3.71 7.52 -1.68
CA GLN A 295 4.58 8.43 -2.43
C GLN A 295 3.86 9.68 -2.98
N VAL A 296 2.54 9.71 -3.00
CA VAL A 296 1.75 10.89 -3.37
C VAL A 296 0.97 11.48 -2.21
N VAL A 297 0.61 10.67 -1.21
CA VAL A 297 -0.21 11.13 -0.09
C VAL A 297 0.65 11.85 0.95
N LEU A 298 1.77 11.27 1.39
CA LEU A 298 2.63 11.89 2.41
C LEU A 298 3.26 13.23 1.99
N PRO A 299 3.67 13.45 0.73
CA PRO A 299 4.11 14.78 0.31
C PRO A 299 3.09 15.89 0.52
N LEU A 300 1.79 15.55 0.45
CA LEU A 300 0.69 16.51 0.67
C LEU A 300 0.37 16.75 2.15
N LEU A 301 0.91 15.96 3.07
CA LEU A 301 0.71 16.13 4.51
C LEU A 301 1.46 17.35 5.02
N LYS A 302 0.75 18.30 5.66
CA LYS A 302 1.35 19.48 6.32
C LYS A 302 1.68 19.21 7.78
N THR A 303 0.80 18.51 8.49
CA THR A 303 1.03 18.13 9.89
C THR A 303 2.24 17.22 9.99
N ASP A 304 3.07 17.41 10.99
CA ASP A 304 4.26 16.57 11.22
C ASP A 304 3.88 15.09 11.38
N LEU A 305 4.50 14.24 10.55
CA LEU A 305 4.15 12.81 10.50
C LEU A 305 4.45 12.10 11.82
N LEU A 306 5.57 12.42 12.48
CA LEU A 306 5.93 11.81 13.77
C LEU A 306 4.91 12.16 14.84
N THR A 307 4.46 13.42 14.87
CA THR A 307 3.41 13.88 15.78
C THR A 307 2.10 13.09 15.57
N VAL A 308 1.70 12.88 14.31
CA VAL A 308 0.51 12.05 14.00
C VAL A 308 0.69 10.61 14.47
N MET A 309 1.85 10.01 14.17
CA MET A 309 2.13 8.62 14.57
C MET A 309 2.17 8.45 16.09
N GLN A 310 2.73 9.41 16.81
CA GLN A 310 2.71 9.42 18.29
C GLN A 310 1.30 9.61 18.86
N ALA A 311 0.46 10.44 18.20
CA ALA A 311 -0.94 10.59 18.60
C ALA A 311 -1.74 9.29 18.40
N VAL A 312 -1.45 8.53 17.36
CA VAL A 312 -2.02 7.19 17.14
C VAL A 312 -1.60 6.23 18.25
N GLU A 313 -0.31 6.17 18.57
CA GLU A 313 0.22 5.30 19.61
C GLU A 313 -0.37 5.63 21.00
N ASN A 314 -0.45 6.92 21.33
CA ASN A 314 -0.93 7.42 22.62
C ASN A 314 -2.45 7.53 22.72
N GLU A 315 -3.22 7.14 21.69
CA GLU A 315 -4.69 7.23 21.64
C GLU A 315 -5.23 8.67 21.82
N THR A 316 -4.51 9.64 21.28
CA THR A 316 -4.84 11.08 21.33
C THR A 316 -5.14 11.67 19.96
N LEU A 317 -5.37 10.82 18.95
CA LEU A 317 -5.63 11.27 17.57
C LEU A 317 -6.91 12.12 17.47
N ALA A 318 -7.87 11.94 18.37
CA ALA A 318 -9.09 12.73 18.42
C ALA A 318 -8.80 14.23 18.65
N ASP A 319 -7.76 14.56 19.41
CA ASP A 319 -7.38 15.92 19.79
C ASP A 319 -6.44 16.58 18.76
N LEU A 320 -6.02 15.83 17.75
CA LEU A 320 -5.11 16.31 16.71
C LEU A 320 -5.85 16.67 15.43
N GLU A 321 -5.65 17.89 14.95
CA GLU A 321 -6.03 18.30 13.60
C GLU A 321 -4.94 17.89 12.62
N VAL A 322 -5.31 17.16 11.56
CA VAL A 322 -4.39 16.72 10.51
C VAL A 322 -4.65 17.53 9.26
N GLU A 323 -3.70 18.39 8.90
CA GLU A 323 -3.79 19.32 7.79
C GLU A 323 -3.10 18.79 6.53
N TRP A 324 -3.68 19.10 5.38
CA TRP A 324 -3.22 18.71 4.06
C TRP A 324 -3.01 19.93 3.14
N SER A 325 -2.15 19.76 2.15
CA SER A 325 -1.95 20.73 1.08
C SER A 325 -3.12 20.70 0.08
N ASP A 326 -3.47 21.85 -0.46
CA ASP A 326 -4.53 22.00 -1.48
C ASP A 326 -4.05 21.58 -2.89
N GLY A 327 -2.78 21.25 -3.06
CA GLY A 327 -2.21 20.85 -4.35
C GLY A 327 -2.51 19.41 -4.74
N ALA A 328 -1.81 18.95 -5.76
CA ALA A 328 -1.85 17.59 -6.26
C ALA A 328 -0.45 16.99 -6.30
N ALA A 329 -0.39 15.65 -6.27
CA ALA A 329 0.83 14.88 -6.44
C ALA A 329 0.61 13.75 -7.45
N ALA A 330 1.65 13.45 -8.23
CA ALA A 330 1.66 12.34 -9.16
C ALA A 330 2.98 11.57 -9.04
N CYS A 331 2.90 10.25 -9.00
CA CYS A 331 4.05 9.35 -8.94
C CYS A 331 4.04 8.43 -10.16
N VAL A 332 5.13 8.41 -10.91
CA VAL A 332 5.37 7.48 -12.02
C VAL A 332 6.39 6.44 -11.57
N ILE A 333 6.06 5.16 -11.67
CA ILE A 333 6.97 4.07 -11.32
C ILE A 333 7.87 3.73 -12.49
N LEU A 334 9.18 3.73 -12.24
CA LEU A 334 10.18 3.16 -13.13
C LEU A 334 10.44 1.73 -12.71
N ALA A 335 10.11 0.79 -13.60
CA ALA A 335 10.22 -0.65 -13.37
C ALA A 335 11.31 -1.28 -14.24
N SER A 336 11.81 -2.42 -13.80
CA SER A 336 12.67 -3.29 -14.61
C SER A 336 11.86 -3.92 -15.75
N GLY A 337 12.43 -3.96 -16.95
CA GLY A 337 11.79 -4.58 -18.11
C GLY A 337 11.44 -6.04 -17.86
N GLY A 338 10.20 -6.41 -18.15
CA GLY A 338 9.64 -7.72 -17.87
C GLY A 338 8.86 -7.84 -16.56
N TYR A 339 8.92 -6.84 -15.68
CA TYR A 339 8.08 -6.80 -14.47
C TYR A 339 6.57 -6.83 -14.84
N PRO A 340 5.69 -7.57 -14.13
CA PRO A 340 5.89 -8.28 -12.87
C PRO A 340 6.35 -9.76 -13.02
N SER A 341 6.64 -10.22 -14.24
CA SER A 341 7.07 -11.60 -14.49
C SER A 341 8.58 -11.75 -14.24
N HIS A 342 9.35 -12.00 -15.27
CA HIS A 342 10.80 -12.17 -15.17
C HIS A 342 11.51 -10.87 -15.56
N TYR A 343 12.47 -10.43 -14.74
CA TYR A 343 13.27 -9.24 -14.99
C TYR A 343 14.70 -9.42 -14.48
N GLU A 344 15.63 -8.76 -15.15
CA GLU A 344 17.04 -8.74 -14.77
C GLU A 344 17.29 -7.68 -13.69
N LYS A 345 18.28 -7.94 -12.84
CA LYS A 345 18.75 -7.05 -11.77
C LYS A 345 20.19 -6.61 -12.03
N GLY A 346 20.69 -5.66 -11.23
CA GLY A 346 22.09 -5.22 -11.30
C GLY A 346 22.37 -4.20 -12.41
N LYS A 347 21.35 -3.59 -13.01
CA LYS A 347 21.50 -2.54 -14.00
C LYS A 347 21.88 -1.22 -13.31
N VAL A 348 22.98 -0.60 -13.72
CA VAL A 348 23.45 0.68 -13.16
C VAL A 348 22.45 1.78 -13.51
N MET A 349 22.09 2.56 -12.50
CA MET A 349 21.20 3.72 -12.66
C MET A 349 22.01 5.00 -12.85
N SER A 350 21.52 5.86 -13.74
CA SER A 350 22.02 7.22 -13.91
C SER A 350 20.94 8.25 -13.58
N PHE A 351 21.35 9.30 -12.91
CA PHE A 351 20.48 10.38 -12.43
C PHE A 351 20.90 11.72 -13.02
N PRO A 352 20.00 12.71 -13.15
CA PRO A 352 20.36 14.07 -13.52
C PRO A 352 21.23 14.70 -12.42
N ALA A 353 21.99 15.72 -12.79
CA ALA A 353 22.85 16.45 -11.86
C ALA A 353 22.06 17.18 -10.74
N SER A 354 20.80 17.52 -11.00
CA SER A 354 19.89 18.12 -10.04
C SER A 354 18.44 17.72 -10.38
N THR A 355 17.61 17.65 -9.35
CA THR A 355 16.18 17.40 -9.46
C THR A 355 15.41 18.69 -9.14
N PRO A 356 14.34 19.05 -9.85
CA PRO A 356 13.48 20.18 -9.49
C PRO A 356 13.01 20.10 -8.03
N ALA A 357 12.84 21.23 -7.37
CA ALA A 357 12.50 21.27 -5.94
C ALA A 357 11.15 20.62 -5.60
N ASN A 358 10.22 20.58 -6.56
CA ASN A 358 8.92 19.95 -6.42
C ASN A 358 8.91 18.46 -6.81
N VAL A 359 10.08 17.89 -7.15
CA VAL A 359 10.21 16.48 -7.54
C VAL A 359 11.02 15.72 -6.49
N THR A 360 10.52 14.56 -6.12
CA THR A 360 11.20 13.62 -5.22
C THR A 360 11.34 12.25 -5.88
N ILE A 361 12.53 11.66 -5.79
CA ILE A 361 12.80 10.30 -6.25
C ILE A 361 12.78 9.37 -5.03
N TYR A 362 11.82 8.45 -5.02
CA TYR A 362 11.73 7.40 -4.01
C TYR A 362 12.36 6.11 -4.54
N HIS A 363 13.27 5.54 -3.79
CA HIS A 363 13.95 4.30 -4.15
C HIS A 363 13.22 3.10 -3.56
N ALA A 364 12.95 2.10 -4.40
CA ALA A 364 12.32 0.83 -4.02
C ALA A 364 13.29 -0.34 -4.30
N GLY A 365 13.22 -0.97 -5.44
CA GLY A 365 14.11 -2.04 -5.84
C GLY A 365 15.50 -1.53 -6.26
N ALA A 366 16.24 -0.92 -5.35
CA ALA A 366 17.54 -0.32 -5.55
C ALA A 366 18.55 -0.79 -4.50
N LYS A 367 19.79 -1.05 -4.88
CA LYS A 367 20.89 -1.39 -3.96
C LYS A 367 22.21 -0.75 -4.42
N LEU A 368 23.16 -0.65 -3.54
CA LEU A 368 24.54 -0.33 -3.90
C LEU A 368 25.26 -1.60 -4.37
N ASP A 369 26.04 -1.50 -5.43
CA ASP A 369 26.96 -2.56 -5.87
C ASP A 369 28.31 -2.47 -5.14
N GLY A 370 29.23 -3.36 -5.48
CA GLY A 370 30.57 -3.38 -4.87
C GLY A 370 31.45 -2.15 -5.18
N GLU A 371 31.03 -1.31 -6.11
CA GLU A 371 31.69 -0.05 -6.49
C GLU A 371 30.95 1.18 -5.91
N GLY A 372 29.91 0.96 -5.10
CA GLY A 372 29.11 2.03 -4.49
C GLY A 372 28.11 2.70 -5.46
N ARG A 373 27.85 2.10 -6.62
CA ARG A 373 26.88 2.63 -7.59
C ARG A 373 25.47 2.08 -7.27
N LEU A 374 24.44 2.90 -7.48
CA LEU A 374 23.06 2.44 -7.40
C LEU A 374 22.75 1.54 -8.61
N VAL A 375 22.26 0.35 -8.33
CA VAL A 375 21.82 -0.64 -9.33
C VAL A 375 20.42 -1.16 -9.01
N THR A 376 19.72 -1.65 -10.03
CA THR A 376 18.40 -2.26 -9.87
C THR A 376 18.49 -3.55 -9.05
N SER A 377 17.53 -3.77 -8.14
CA SER A 377 17.45 -4.98 -7.31
C SER A 377 16.04 -5.56 -7.20
N GLY A 378 15.05 -4.91 -7.83
CA GLY A 378 13.64 -5.31 -7.78
C GLY A 378 12.89 -5.01 -9.06
N GLY A 379 11.61 -5.36 -9.11
CA GLY A 379 10.73 -5.10 -10.24
C GLY A 379 10.35 -3.63 -10.35
N ARG A 380 9.74 -3.06 -9.30
CA ARG A 380 9.59 -1.61 -9.18
C ARG A 380 10.88 -1.05 -8.59
N VAL A 381 11.52 -0.15 -9.32
CA VAL A 381 12.88 0.32 -8.99
C VAL A 381 12.82 1.68 -8.31
N LEU A 382 12.12 2.63 -8.92
CA LEU A 382 12.00 3.99 -8.44
C LEU A 382 10.56 4.49 -8.58
N GLY A 383 10.14 5.39 -7.68
CA GLY A 383 8.94 6.21 -7.82
C GLY A 383 9.36 7.67 -8.03
N ILE A 384 8.98 8.25 -9.15
CA ILE A 384 9.24 9.65 -9.46
C ILE A 384 8.00 10.45 -9.14
N THR A 385 8.03 11.20 -8.06
CA THR A 385 6.89 11.98 -7.58
C THR A 385 7.11 13.46 -7.79
N ALA A 386 6.11 14.13 -8.33
CA ALA A 386 6.07 15.60 -8.38
C ALA A 386 4.82 16.12 -7.68
N MET A 387 4.95 17.30 -7.07
CA MET A 387 3.86 18.07 -6.47
C MET A 387 3.65 19.36 -7.27
N ALA A 388 2.39 19.75 -7.47
CA ALA A 388 2.04 21.02 -8.11
C ALA A 388 0.68 21.52 -7.62
N LEU A 389 0.26 22.69 -8.08
CA LEU A 389 -1.06 23.24 -7.78
C LEU A 389 -2.18 22.44 -8.46
N THR A 390 -1.90 21.89 -9.63
CA THR A 390 -2.85 21.07 -10.40
C THR A 390 -2.30 19.68 -10.68
N LEU A 391 -3.19 18.71 -10.85
CA LEU A 391 -2.80 17.36 -11.22
C LEU A 391 -2.09 17.30 -12.59
N LYS A 392 -2.53 18.13 -13.53
CA LYS A 392 -1.93 18.21 -14.86
C LYS A 392 -0.46 18.65 -14.80
N GLU A 393 -0.15 19.64 -13.99
CA GLU A 393 1.23 20.10 -13.77
C GLU A 393 2.06 19.04 -13.04
N ALA A 394 1.51 18.44 -11.98
CA ALA A 394 2.21 17.37 -11.24
C ALA A 394 2.57 16.19 -12.15
N LEU A 395 1.66 15.76 -13.03
CA LEU A 395 1.92 14.70 -14.01
C LEU A 395 3.00 15.11 -15.02
N ALA A 396 2.92 16.34 -15.55
CA ALA A 396 3.91 16.84 -16.50
C ALA A 396 5.32 16.85 -15.89
N ASP A 397 5.46 17.34 -14.67
CA ASP A 397 6.73 17.41 -13.96
C ASP A 397 7.26 16.01 -13.57
N ALA A 398 6.39 15.11 -13.12
CA ALA A 398 6.77 13.73 -12.81
C ALA A 398 7.30 12.99 -14.04
N TYR A 399 6.63 13.11 -15.19
CA TYR A 399 7.09 12.49 -16.43
C TYR A 399 8.37 13.12 -16.95
N ALA A 400 8.48 14.47 -16.95
CA ALA A 400 9.70 15.16 -17.35
C ALA A 400 10.91 14.69 -16.53
N ALA A 401 10.74 14.53 -15.22
CA ALA A 401 11.78 14.01 -14.34
C ALA A 401 12.05 12.50 -14.59
N ALA A 402 11.03 11.69 -14.83
CA ALA A 402 11.17 10.26 -15.10
C ALA A 402 12.02 9.98 -16.35
N GLU A 403 11.93 10.83 -17.36
CA GLU A 403 12.74 10.73 -18.58
C GLU A 403 14.23 11.00 -18.33
N THR A 404 14.59 11.77 -17.30
CA THR A 404 15.98 12.09 -16.98
C THR A 404 16.72 10.98 -16.22
N VAL A 405 16.00 10.03 -15.65
CA VAL A 405 16.57 8.89 -14.92
C VAL A 405 16.63 7.69 -15.84
N ASN A 406 17.79 7.03 -15.94
CA ASN A 406 17.97 5.92 -16.86
C ASN A 406 18.68 4.72 -16.24
N PHE A 407 18.27 3.54 -16.69
CA PHE A 407 18.94 2.26 -16.52
C PHE A 407 18.51 1.31 -17.65
N ASP A 408 19.35 0.35 -17.95
CA ASP A 408 19.07 -0.60 -19.03
C ASP A 408 17.79 -1.42 -18.74
N GLY A 409 16.86 -1.46 -19.72
CA GLY A 409 15.58 -2.08 -19.56
C GLY A 409 14.56 -1.28 -18.74
N LYS A 410 14.77 0.04 -18.54
CA LYS A 410 13.78 0.91 -17.91
C LYS A 410 12.41 0.80 -18.59
N TYR A 411 11.38 0.60 -17.81
CA TYR A 411 9.99 0.58 -18.24
C TYR A 411 9.13 1.46 -17.35
N MET A 412 8.18 2.18 -17.93
CA MET A 412 7.14 2.93 -17.20
C MET A 412 5.87 2.98 -18.05
N ARG A 413 4.72 3.21 -17.41
CA ARG A 413 3.48 3.55 -18.11
C ARG A 413 3.49 5.03 -18.51
N HIS A 414 2.82 5.33 -19.63
CA HIS A 414 2.74 6.70 -20.19
C HIS A 414 1.35 7.33 -20.02
N ASP A 415 0.43 6.64 -19.35
CA ASP A 415 -0.97 7.04 -19.19
C ASP A 415 -1.42 7.19 -17.73
N ILE A 416 -0.47 7.31 -16.78
CA ILE A 416 -0.77 7.55 -15.37
C ILE A 416 -1.57 8.86 -15.25
N GLY A 417 -2.70 8.79 -14.52
CA GLY A 417 -3.58 9.93 -14.28
C GLY A 417 -4.50 10.32 -15.45
N ARG A 418 -4.39 9.67 -16.61
CA ARG A 418 -5.20 10.03 -17.78
C ARG A 418 -6.71 9.96 -17.51
N ARG A 419 -7.18 8.91 -16.82
CA ARG A 419 -8.60 8.78 -16.45
C ARG A 419 -9.03 9.86 -15.46
N ALA A 420 -8.15 10.24 -14.54
CA ALA A 420 -8.43 11.28 -13.57
C ALA A 420 -8.57 12.65 -14.27
N LEU A 421 -7.65 13.00 -15.19
CA LEU A 421 -7.75 14.23 -15.96
C LEU A 421 -9.03 14.29 -16.79
N ALA A 422 -9.41 13.19 -17.46
CA ALA A 422 -10.66 13.12 -18.22
C ALA A 422 -11.90 13.36 -17.32
N ALA A 423 -11.93 12.73 -16.14
CA ALA A 423 -13.03 12.92 -15.18
C ALA A 423 -13.12 14.35 -14.66
N MET A 424 -12.00 15.07 -14.51
CA MET A 424 -11.98 16.47 -14.09
C MET A 424 -12.45 17.44 -15.18
N GLU A 425 -12.34 17.07 -16.46
CA GLU A 425 -12.84 17.86 -17.60
C GLU A 425 -14.36 17.69 -17.79
N GLU A 426 -14.95 16.61 -17.27
CA GLU A 426 -16.39 16.31 -17.35
C GLU A 426 -17.20 16.93 -16.19
N GLN A 427 -16.54 17.36 -15.11
CA GLN A 427 -17.14 18.03 -13.94
C GLN A 427 -17.20 19.55 -14.12
#